data_9a8b01b403773698aec098f9c2602876
#
_entry.id   9a8b01b403773698aec098f9c2602876
#
_cell.length_a   1.000
_cell.length_b   1.000
_cell.length_c   1.000
_cell.angle_alpha   90.00
_cell.angle_beta   90.00
_cell.angle_gamma   90.00
#
_symmetry.space_group_name_H-M   'P 1'
#
loop_
_entity.id
_entity.type
_entity.pdbx_description
1 polymer ?
#
loop_
_entity_poly.entity_id
_entity_poly.type
_entity_poly.pdbx_seq_one_letter_code
_entity_poly.pdbx_strand_id
1 'polypeptide(L)'
;MFRYLQNVTNAPANAMCVAEAEMTQGMGVVKTTDTTVDFPTSDTANDVFFVIKGVYHAGDETIEIPEYDEKSETIKEGEYVVLMKPRIGERFFTDQIEVSGVADNDYVVVGTDGKLKKATTGSSNLQVKDVNYKDCGKYDGVKIEVVDWKTIA
;
A
#
# COMPACT_ATOMS: atom_id res chain seq x y z
N MET A 1 3.73 -1.38 7.28
CA MET A 1 2.57 -2.26 7.69
C MET A 1 1.34 -1.94 6.86
N PHE A 2 0.60 -2.96 6.47
CA PHE A 2 -0.67 -2.83 5.76
C PHE A 2 -1.77 -3.63 6.45
N ARG A 3 -2.99 -3.08 6.54
CA ARG A 3 -4.13 -3.79 7.08
C ARG A 3 -5.44 -3.31 6.44
N TYR A 4 -6.28 -4.25 6.04
CA TYR A 4 -7.66 -3.96 5.68
C TYR A 4 -8.47 -3.53 6.90
N LEU A 5 -9.20 -2.44 6.77
CA LEU A 5 -10.16 -1.97 7.77
C LEU A 5 -11.60 -2.21 7.32
N GLN A 6 -11.86 -2.16 6.01
CA GLN A 6 -13.17 -2.42 5.43
C GLN A 6 -13.01 -2.91 3.99
N ASN A 7 -13.64 -4.05 3.68
CA ASN A 7 -13.75 -4.58 2.33
C ASN A 7 -15.19 -4.41 1.81
N VAL A 8 -15.32 -4.14 0.52
CA VAL A 8 -16.63 -4.03 -0.15
C VAL A 8 -17.08 -5.36 -0.76
N THR A 9 -16.17 -6.33 -0.92
CA THR A 9 -16.46 -7.66 -1.44
C THR A 9 -15.73 -8.74 -0.65
N ASN A 10 -16.27 -9.96 -0.64
CA ASN A 10 -15.60 -11.11 -0.04
C ASN A 10 -14.49 -11.70 -0.92
N ALA A 11 -14.39 -11.29 -2.19
CA ALA A 11 -13.35 -11.72 -3.10
C ALA A 11 -12.15 -10.79 -2.98
N PRO A 12 -10.99 -11.25 -2.51
CA PRO A 12 -9.79 -10.43 -2.47
C PRO A 12 -9.40 -10.04 -3.90
N ALA A 13 -9.18 -8.74 -4.13
CA ALA A 13 -8.62 -8.24 -5.38
C ALA A 13 -7.09 -8.41 -5.36
N ASN A 14 -6.62 -9.61 -5.05
CA ASN A 14 -5.22 -9.88 -4.88
C ASN A 14 -4.59 -10.34 -6.20
N ALA A 15 -3.46 -9.77 -6.51
CA ALA A 15 -2.55 -10.26 -7.54
C ALA A 15 -1.26 -10.72 -6.87
N MET A 16 -0.59 -11.70 -7.45
CA MET A 16 0.73 -12.14 -7.01
C MET A 16 1.71 -11.87 -8.15
N CYS A 17 2.71 -11.04 -7.85
CA CYS A 17 3.72 -10.60 -8.82
C CYS A 17 5.12 -10.72 -8.21
N VAL A 18 6.15 -10.61 -9.06
CA VAL A 18 7.55 -10.53 -8.62
C VAL A 18 7.90 -9.06 -8.42
N ALA A 19 8.54 -8.74 -7.31
CA ALA A 19 9.04 -7.41 -7.01
C ALA A 19 10.31 -7.11 -7.83
N GLU A 20 10.35 -6.01 -8.57
CA GLU A 20 11.54 -5.56 -9.32
C GLU A 20 12.47 -4.68 -8.46
N ALA A 21 12.03 -4.27 -7.28
CA ALA A 21 12.82 -3.54 -6.29
C ALA A 21 12.49 -4.03 -4.87
N GLU A 22 13.34 -3.71 -3.91
CA GLU A 22 13.02 -3.92 -2.50
C GLU A 22 11.86 -3.02 -2.09
N MET A 23 10.82 -3.60 -1.49
CA MET A 23 9.62 -2.88 -1.08
C MET A 23 9.13 -3.33 0.30
N THR A 24 8.34 -2.48 0.93
CA THR A 24 7.79 -2.71 2.28
C THR A 24 6.27 -2.81 2.21
N GLN A 25 5.68 -3.60 3.11
CA GLN A 25 4.23 -3.65 3.26
C GLN A 25 3.61 -2.26 3.41
N GLY A 26 2.52 -2.02 2.70
CA GLY A 26 1.81 -0.75 2.69
C GLY A 26 2.27 0.24 1.64
N MET A 27 3.38 -0.03 0.94
CA MET A 27 3.80 0.76 -0.21
C MET A 27 2.87 0.57 -1.40
N GLY A 28 2.74 1.62 -2.22
CA GLY A 28 2.04 1.59 -3.49
C GLY A 28 3.00 1.25 -4.63
N VAL A 29 2.57 0.39 -5.54
CA VAL A 29 3.34 -0.06 -6.71
C VAL A 29 2.45 -0.08 -7.95
N VAL A 30 3.07 -0.15 -9.11
CA VAL A 30 2.39 -0.32 -10.41
C VAL A 30 2.92 -1.57 -11.11
N LYS A 31 2.08 -2.18 -11.95
CA LYS A 31 2.53 -3.29 -12.78
C LYS A 31 3.44 -2.77 -13.90
N THR A 32 4.62 -3.35 -14.01
CA THR A 32 5.52 -3.15 -15.15
C THR A 32 5.23 -4.15 -16.26
N THR A 33 4.85 -5.38 -15.86
CA THR A 33 4.33 -6.42 -16.76
C THR A 33 3.15 -7.13 -16.09
N ASP A 34 2.59 -8.15 -16.72
CA ASP A 34 1.52 -8.96 -16.10
C ASP A 34 1.95 -9.67 -14.83
N THR A 35 3.25 -9.92 -14.67
CA THR A 35 3.82 -10.73 -13.59
C THR A 35 4.81 -9.99 -12.69
N THR A 36 5.16 -8.75 -13.01
CA THR A 36 6.14 -7.96 -12.25
C THR A 36 5.59 -6.61 -11.83
N VAL A 37 6.10 -6.08 -10.73
CA VAL A 37 5.74 -4.77 -10.16
C VAL A 37 6.95 -3.99 -9.72
N ASP A 38 6.87 -2.67 -9.85
CA ASP A 38 7.86 -1.71 -9.40
C ASP A 38 7.19 -0.44 -8.88
N PHE A 39 7.97 0.49 -8.38
CA PHE A 39 7.48 1.82 -8.00
C PHE A 39 7.05 2.61 -9.23
N PRO A 40 6.06 3.52 -9.10
CA PRO A 40 5.67 4.36 -10.22
C PRO A 40 6.80 5.32 -10.60
N THR A 41 6.94 5.60 -11.90
CA THR A 41 7.93 6.56 -12.43
C THR A 41 7.56 8.02 -12.22
N SER A 42 6.31 8.28 -11.84
CA SER A 42 5.77 9.59 -11.50
C SER A 42 4.66 9.43 -10.46
N ASP A 43 4.36 10.52 -9.75
CA ASP A 43 3.28 10.54 -8.76
C ASP A 43 1.95 10.17 -9.38
N THR A 44 1.29 9.15 -8.86
CA THR A 44 0.05 8.63 -9.44
C THR A 44 -0.88 7.98 -8.41
N ALA A 45 -2.17 7.98 -8.71
CA ALA A 45 -3.14 7.08 -8.08
C ALA A 45 -3.75 6.11 -9.11
N ASN A 46 -3.37 6.23 -10.40
CA ASN A 46 -3.87 5.37 -11.46
C ASN A 46 -3.15 4.03 -11.46
N ASP A 47 -3.95 2.96 -11.57
CA ASP A 47 -3.45 1.57 -11.66
C ASP A 47 -2.47 1.15 -10.55
N VAL A 48 -2.60 1.79 -9.40
CA VAL A 48 -1.82 1.49 -8.20
C VAL A 48 -2.35 0.21 -7.53
N PHE A 49 -1.41 -0.57 -7.03
CA PHE A 49 -1.63 -1.69 -6.12
C PHE A 49 -0.92 -1.40 -4.80
N PHE A 50 -1.40 -1.97 -3.72
CA PHE A 50 -0.72 -1.88 -2.42
C PHE A 50 -0.12 -3.22 -2.03
N VAL A 51 1.09 -3.17 -1.51
CA VAL A 51 1.81 -4.35 -1.02
C VAL A 51 1.19 -4.81 0.29
N ILE A 52 0.63 -6.04 0.31
CA ILE A 52 0.05 -6.64 1.52
C ILE A 52 1.12 -7.41 2.29
N LYS A 53 1.84 -8.30 1.59
CA LYS A 53 2.88 -9.15 2.18
C LYS A 53 3.75 -9.79 1.10
N GLY A 54 4.95 -10.24 1.52
CA GLY A 54 5.75 -11.17 0.74
C GLY A 54 5.20 -12.61 0.80
N VAL A 55 5.55 -13.42 -0.18
CA VAL A 55 5.31 -14.85 -0.18
C VAL A 55 6.63 -15.54 0.10
N TYR A 56 6.74 -16.19 1.25
CA TYR A 56 7.91 -16.97 1.62
C TYR A 56 7.83 -18.36 1.03
N HIS A 57 8.92 -18.86 0.47
CA HIS A 57 9.01 -20.25 0.04
C HIS A 57 9.05 -21.19 1.26
N ALA A 58 8.24 -22.24 1.24
CA ALA A 58 8.33 -23.33 2.22
C ALA A 58 9.69 -24.02 2.08
N GLY A 59 10.57 -23.83 3.05
CA GLY A 59 11.94 -24.38 3.04
C GLY A 59 12.98 -23.44 3.66
N ASP A 60 12.62 -22.21 3.94
CA ASP A 60 13.45 -21.33 4.77
C ASP A 60 13.29 -21.74 6.23
N GLU A 61 14.12 -22.67 6.70
CA GLU A 61 14.08 -23.23 8.05
C GLU A 61 14.38 -22.22 9.17
N THR A 62 14.60 -20.97 8.82
CA THR A 62 14.92 -19.88 9.75
C THR A 62 13.70 -19.04 10.14
N ILE A 63 12.50 -19.37 9.65
CA ILE A 63 11.28 -18.70 10.10
C ILE A 63 10.79 -19.40 11.36
N GLU A 64 11.42 -19.11 12.48
CA GLU A 64 10.70 -19.13 13.75
C GLU A 64 9.51 -18.20 13.54
N ILE A 65 8.28 -18.67 13.84
CA ILE A 65 7.08 -17.82 13.79
C ILE A 65 7.27 -16.75 14.85
N PRO A 66 7.78 -15.59 14.53
CA PRO A 66 8.01 -14.57 15.52
C PRO A 66 6.74 -13.79 15.71
N GLU A 67 6.52 -13.37 16.90
CA GLU A 67 5.82 -12.15 17.16
C GLU A 67 6.27 -11.14 16.12
N TYR A 68 5.39 -10.82 15.19
CA TYR A 68 5.46 -9.80 14.15
C TYR A 68 6.84 -9.15 13.96
N ASP A 69 7.71 -9.78 13.18
CA ASP A 69 9.08 -9.31 12.95
C ASP A 69 9.06 -8.26 11.83
N GLU A 70 9.73 -7.13 12.04
CA GLU A 70 9.95 -6.08 11.03
C GLU A 70 10.55 -6.64 9.73
N LYS A 71 11.32 -7.74 9.81
CA LYS A 71 11.85 -8.46 8.65
C LYS A 71 10.78 -9.05 7.75
N SER A 72 9.60 -9.38 8.28
CA SER A 72 8.48 -9.89 7.49
C SER A 72 7.78 -8.81 6.67
N GLU A 73 8.04 -7.55 6.96
CA GLU A 73 7.47 -6.41 6.24
C GLU A 73 8.23 -6.06 4.96
N THR A 74 9.50 -6.46 4.87
CA THR A 74 10.37 -6.14 3.73
C THR A 74 10.39 -7.29 2.74
N ILE A 75 10.10 -7.00 1.49
CA ILE A 75 10.15 -7.90 0.35
C ILE A 75 11.36 -7.51 -0.49
N LYS A 76 12.27 -8.45 -0.75
CA LYS A 76 13.47 -8.21 -1.56
C LYS A 76 13.13 -8.25 -3.05
N GLU A 77 13.97 -7.61 -3.85
CA GLU A 77 13.98 -7.76 -5.30
C GLU A 77 14.00 -9.25 -5.70
N GLY A 78 13.15 -9.63 -6.63
CA GLY A 78 12.98 -11.00 -7.11
C GLY A 78 12.05 -11.89 -6.28
N GLU A 79 11.60 -11.45 -5.12
CA GLU A 79 10.64 -12.20 -4.31
C GLU A 79 9.20 -11.96 -4.78
N TYR A 80 8.33 -12.94 -4.48
CA TYR A 80 6.90 -12.79 -4.75
C TYR A 80 6.23 -11.90 -3.71
N VAL A 81 5.35 -11.06 -4.19
CA VAL A 81 4.56 -10.13 -3.37
C VAL A 81 3.07 -10.30 -3.64
N VAL A 82 2.28 -10.27 -2.59
CA VAL A 82 0.82 -10.25 -2.66
C VAL A 82 0.35 -8.81 -2.65
N LEU A 83 -0.46 -8.46 -3.65
CA LEU A 83 -0.92 -7.10 -3.91
C LEU A 83 -2.43 -6.98 -3.73
N MET A 84 -2.86 -5.81 -3.29
CA MET A 84 -4.25 -5.40 -3.26
C MET A 84 -4.50 -4.35 -4.35
N LYS A 85 -5.51 -4.56 -5.20
CA LYS A 85 -6.08 -3.50 -6.05
C LYS A 85 -7.11 -2.74 -5.23
N PRO A 86 -6.93 -1.43 -4.94
CA PRO A 86 -7.92 -0.65 -4.19
C PRO A 86 -9.23 -0.51 -4.98
N ARG A 87 -10.36 -0.66 -4.28
CA ARG A 87 -11.72 -0.54 -4.82
C ARG A 87 -12.49 0.53 -4.05
N ILE A 88 -13.34 1.26 -4.74
CA ILE A 88 -14.18 2.30 -4.12
C ILE A 88 -14.99 1.71 -2.96
N GLY A 89 -14.94 2.37 -1.81
CA GLY A 89 -15.57 1.95 -0.55
C GLY A 89 -14.67 1.15 0.37
N GLU A 90 -13.51 0.67 -0.08
CA GLU A 90 -12.55 -0.01 0.79
C GLU A 90 -11.81 0.99 1.68
N ARG A 91 -11.47 0.53 2.87
CA ARG A 91 -10.64 1.26 3.82
C ARG A 91 -9.47 0.40 4.23
N PHE A 92 -8.31 1.01 4.33
CA PHE A 92 -7.10 0.32 4.79
C PHE A 92 -6.21 1.24 5.62
N PHE A 93 -5.35 0.62 6.39
CA PHE A 93 -4.29 1.26 7.16
C PHE A 93 -2.96 1.07 6.46
N THR A 94 -2.13 2.10 6.46
CA THR A 94 -0.71 2.02 6.09
C THR A 94 0.11 3.02 6.89
N ASP A 95 1.35 2.65 7.18
CA ASP A 95 2.37 3.53 7.76
C ASP A 95 3.33 4.09 6.69
N GLN A 96 3.15 3.66 5.42
CA GLN A 96 3.99 4.07 4.29
C GLN A 96 3.45 5.36 3.66
N ILE A 97 3.59 6.46 4.39
CA ILE A 97 3.12 7.78 3.97
C ILE A 97 4.06 8.88 4.46
N GLU A 98 4.26 9.89 3.62
CA GLU A 98 4.85 11.14 4.02
C GLU A 98 3.75 12.04 4.61
N VAL A 99 3.65 12.10 5.93
CA VAL A 99 2.57 12.81 6.64
C VAL A 99 2.73 14.33 6.63
N SER A 100 3.89 14.85 6.22
CA SER A 100 4.13 16.30 6.22
C SER A 100 3.15 17.03 5.32
N GLY A 101 2.37 17.94 5.90
CA GLY A 101 1.36 18.73 5.18
C GLY A 101 0.10 17.97 4.78
N VAL A 102 -0.06 16.72 5.21
CA VAL A 102 -1.27 15.92 5.00
C VAL A 102 -2.23 16.13 6.17
N ALA A 103 -3.51 16.31 5.88
CA ALA A 103 -4.59 16.45 6.84
C ALA A 103 -5.75 15.49 6.51
N ASP A 104 -6.69 15.36 7.46
CA ASP A 104 -7.91 14.61 7.23
C ASP A 104 -8.68 15.16 6.03
N ASN A 105 -9.20 14.26 5.21
CA ASN A 105 -9.87 14.50 3.94
C ASN A 105 -8.99 15.00 2.78
N ASP A 106 -7.67 15.12 2.96
CA ASP A 106 -6.77 15.35 1.85
C ASP A 106 -6.73 14.12 0.92
N TYR A 107 -6.51 14.37 -0.35
CA TYR A 107 -6.24 13.35 -1.34
C TYR A 107 -4.74 13.07 -1.41
N VAL A 108 -4.39 11.80 -1.59
CA VAL A 108 -3.01 11.35 -1.67
C VAL A 108 -2.75 10.58 -2.97
N VAL A 109 -1.52 10.57 -3.38
CA VAL A 109 -1.00 9.79 -4.52
C VAL A 109 0.18 8.95 -4.07
N VAL A 110 0.53 7.94 -4.84
CA VAL A 110 1.75 7.17 -4.63
C VAL A 110 2.92 7.89 -5.30
N GLY A 111 3.95 8.15 -4.54
CA GLY A 111 5.21 8.72 -5.01
C GLY A 111 6.12 7.70 -5.68
N THR A 112 7.19 8.20 -6.29
CA THR A 112 8.21 7.38 -6.98
C THR A 112 9.01 6.47 -6.04
N ASP A 113 8.86 6.63 -4.75
CA ASP A 113 9.44 5.80 -3.69
C ASP A 113 8.42 4.78 -3.11
N GLY A 114 7.24 4.69 -3.69
CA GLY A 114 6.16 3.82 -3.22
C GLY A 114 5.38 4.35 -2.02
N LYS A 115 5.78 5.47 -1.43
CA LYS A 115 5.06 6.06 -0.29
C LYS A 115 3.91 6.94 -0.76
N LEU A 116 2.87 6.98 0.06
CA LEU A 116 1.80 7.94 -0.13
C LEU A 116 2.28 9.35 0.21
N LYS A 117 1.82 10.32 -0.55
CA LYS A 117 2.06 11.73 -0.29
C LYS A 117 0.86 12.58 -0.71
N LYS A 118 0.77 13.80 -0.21
CA LYS A 118 -0.32 14.72 -0.57
C LYS A 118 -0.37 14.94 -2.08
N ALA A 119 -1.54 14.76 -2.66
CA ALA A 119 -1.78 15.09 -4.06
C ALA A 119 -1.84 16.61 -4.23
N THR A 120 -0.98 17.14 -5.07
CA THR A 120 -0.94 18.60 -5.38
C THR A 120 -1.52 18.91 -6.76
N THR A 121 -1.54 17.92 -7.66
CA THR A 121 -2.09 18.04 -9.02
C THR A 121 -2.57 16.67 -9.50
N GLY A 122 -3.29 16.64 -10.61
CA GLY A 122 -3.73 15.40 -11.24
C GLY A 122 -5.06 14.88 -10.71
N SER A 123 -5.21 13.59 -10.60
CA SER A 123 -6.44 12.95 -10.10
C SER A 123 -6.11 11.89 -9.08
N SER A 124 -6.93 11.77 -8.06
CA SER A 124 -6.82 10.71 -7.05
C SER A 124 -8.18 10.25 -6.57
N ASN A 125 -8.25 8.99 -6.17
CA ASN A 125 -9.37 8.37 -5.47
C ASN A 125 -8.99 7.88 -4.07
N LEU A 126 -7.78 8.19 -3.60
CA LEU A 126 -7.28 7.82 -2.27
C LEU A 126 -7.42 9.02 -1.34
N GLN A 127 -8.27 8.91 -0.33
CA GLN A 127 -8.53 10.00 0.61
C GLN A 127 -8.13 9.60 2.03
N VAL A 128 -7.37 10.46 2.71
CA VAL A 128 -7.05 10.30 4.13
C VAL A 128 -8.30 10.53 4.97
N LYS A 129 -8.65 9.60 5.83
CA LYS A 129 -9.78 9.71 6.77
C LYS A 129 -9.34 10.01 8.19
N ASP A 130 -8.15 9.59 8.54
CA ASP A 130 -7.55 9.87 9.84
C ASP A 130 -6.03 9.83 9.70
N VAL A 131 -5.40 11.00 9.79
CA VAL A 131 -3.95 11.17 9.64
C VAL A 131 -3.17 10.70 10.89
N ASN A 132 -3.84 10.59 12.03
CA ASN A 132 -3.26 10.14 13.30
C ASN A 132 -3.82 8.79 13.74
N TYR A 133 -4.21 7.95 12.79
CA TYR A 133 -4.80 6.66 13.10
C TYR A 133 -3.82 5.72 13.78
N LYS A 134 -4.28 5.07 14.84
CA LYS A 134 -3.54 4.04 15.56
C LYS A 134 -4.19 2.68 15.34
N ASP A 135 -3.56 1.83 14.54
CA ASP A 135 -4.07 0.48 14.35
C ASP A 135 -3.89 -0.36 15.61
N CYS A 136 -5.00 -0.96 16.07
CA CYS A 136 -5.05 -1.69 17.35
C CYS A 136 -4.55 -0.87 18.56
N GLY A 137 -4.57 0.48 18.48
CA GLY A 137 -4.06 1.36 19.54
C GLY A 137 -2.53 1.36 19.71
N LYS A 138 -1.79 0.67 18.85
CA LYS A 138 -0.35 0.46 19.00
C LYS A 138 0.47 0.99 17.81
N TYR A 139 0.01 0.79 16.59
CA TYR A 139 0.78 1.11 15.39
C TYR A 139 0.32 2.43 14.79
N ASP A 140 1.24 3.39 14.71
CA ASP A 140 0.98 4.71 14.11
C ASP A 140 0.97 4.63 12.58
N GLY A 141 0.06 5.34 11.96
CA GLY A 141 -0.06 5.45 10.51
C GLY A 141 -1.31 6.20 10.12
N VAL A 142 -1.79 5.98 8.91
CA VAL A 142 -2.96 6.67 8.38
C VAL A 142 -4.04 5.69 7.96
N LYS A 143 -5.28 6.15 8.07
CA LYS A 143 -6.46 5.48 7.54
C LYS A 143 -6.82 6.10 6.20
N ILE A 144 -6.81 5.28 5.16
CA ILE A 144 -7.17 5.65 3.80
C ILE A 144 -8.53 5.05 3.45
N GLU A 145 -9.33 5.80 2.74
CA GLU A 145 -10.56 5.32 2.08
C GLU A 145 -10.43 5.52 0.58
N VAL A 146 -10.82 4.52 -0.18
CA VAL A 146 -10.93 4.61 -1.63
C VAL A 146 -12.29 5.21 -1.96
N VAL A 147 -12.29 6.40 -2.52
CA VAL A 147 -13.48 7.20 -2.85
C VAL A 147 -13.62 7.37 -4.36
N ASP A 148 -14.62 8.12 -4.79
CA ASP A 148 -14.73 8.51 -6.20
C ASP A 148 -13.54 9.37 -6.63
N TRP A 149 -13.18 9.25 -7.90
CA TRP A 149 -12.10 10.03 -8.50
C TRP A 149 -12.37 11.53 -8.41
N LYS A 150 -11.35 12.27 -7.97
CA LYS A 150 -11.38 13.71 -7.91
C LYS A 150 -10.17 14.30 -8.63
N THR A 151 -10.42 15.28 -9.48
CA THR A 151 -9.36 16.11 -10.06
C THR A 151 -8.90 17.13 -9.03
N ILE A 152 -7.59 17.24 -8.85
CA ILE A 152 -6.92 18.13 -7.91
C ILE A 152 -6.24 19.21 -8.75
N ALA A 153 -6.64 20.41 -8.49
CA ALA A 153 -6.14 21.58 -9.23
C ALA A 153 -4.94 22.19 -8.53
#